data_218f68a234cb74789fe6a9815ac18215
#
_entry.id   218f68a234cb74789fe6a9815ac18215
#
_cell.length_a   1.000
_cell.length_b   1.000
_cell.length_c   1.000
_cell.angle_alpha   90.00
_cell.angle_beta   90.00
_cell.angle_gamma   90.00
#
_symmetry.space_group_name_H-M   'P 1'
#
loop_
_entity.id
_entity.type
_entity.pdbx_description
1 polymer ?
#
loop_
_entity_poly.entity_id
_entity_poly.type
_entity_poly.pdbx_seq_one_letter_code
_entity_poly.pdbx_strand_id
1 'polypeptide(L)'
;MSYLKKQNIQESFFLDTLIDIIYSQKLQDVVIYKGNNSLAYKNIIISTANSNTQMNGVVKKITDILKDKSSLNVEGKDSSWLLVEVKDVLIHIFNNDSREFYNLEDIYFDCELIYQYG
;
A
#
# COMPACT_ATOMS: atom_id res chain seq x y z
N MET A 1 -1.06 14.72 11.29
CA MET A 1 -2.53 14.74 11.17
C MET A 1 -2.94 14.03 9.90
N SER A 2 -3.97 13.25 9.97
CA SER A 2 -4.41 12.46 8.84
C SER A 2 -5.69 13.03 8.24
N TYR A 3 -5.74 13.11 6.91
CA TYR A 3 -6.99 13.42 6.21
C TYR A 3 -8.00 12.27 6.35
N LEU A 4 -7.57 11.12 6.85
CA LEU A 4 -8.41 9.94 7.06
C LEU A 4 -9.29 10.02 8.30
N LYS A 5 -9.22 11.09 9.07
CA LYS A 5 -10.00 11.27 10.30
C LYS A 5 -11.50 11.18 10.10
N LYS A 6 -12.00 11.42 8.90
CA LYS A 6 -13.42 11.34 8.59
C LYS A 6 -13.93 9.92 8.39
N GLN A 7 -13.02 8.95 8.35
CA GLN A 7 -13.36 7.55 8.17
C GLN A 7 -13.60 6.88 9.52
N ASN A 8 -13.93 5.60 9.49
CA ASN A 8 -14.01 4.81 10.69
C ASN A 8 -12.68 4.89 11.44
N ILE A 9 -12.72 5.15 12.74
CA ILE A 9 -11.51 5.40 13.54
C ILE A 9 -10.53 4.23 13.46
N GLN A 10 -11.01 2.98 13.57
CA GLN A 10 -10.11 1.82 13.53
C GLN A 10 -9.50 1.63 12.15
N GLU A 11 -10.28 1.80 11.10
CA GLU A 11 -9.79 1.69 9.72
C GLU A 11 -8.78 2.79 9.42
N SER A 12 -9.07 4.02 9.82
CA SER A 12 -8.16 5.15 9.63
C SER A 12 -6.85 4.92 10.37
N PHE A 13 -6.92 4.40 11.59
CA PHE A 13 -5.73 4.16 12.38
C PHE A 13 -4.81 3.14 11.72
N PHE A 14 -5.38 2.04 11.23
CA PHE A 14 -4.58 1.00 10.58
C PHE A 14 -3.98 1.52 9.27
N LEU A 15 -4.78 2.19 8.46
CA LEU A 15 -4.28 2.76 7.20
C LEU A 15 -3.19 3.79 7.45
N ASP A 16 -3.36 4.66 8.44
CA ASP A 16 -2.33 5.63 8.83
C ASP A 16 -1.04 4.92 9.25
N THR A 17 -1.16 3.81 9.97
CA THR A 17 0.01 3.03 10.37
C THR A 17 0.74 2.48 9.16
N LEU A 18 0.02 1.97 8.16
CA LEU A 18 0.63 1.48 6.92
C LEU A 18 1.33 2.62 6.16
N ILE A 19 0.70 3.78 6.09
CA ILE A 19 1.30 4.96 5.46
C ILE A 19 2.59 5.36 6.18
N ASP A 20 2.59 5.36 7.51
CA ASP A 20 3.78 5.68 8.29
C ASP A 20 4.92 4.69 8.02
N ILE A 21 4.59 3.41 7.88
CA ILE A 21 5.57 2.38 7.52
C ILE A 21 6.17 2.69 6.15
N ILE A 22 5.33 2.98 5.17
CA ILE A 22 5.77 3.30 3.81
C ILE A 22 6.71 4.51 3.82
N TYR A 23 6.36 5.56 4.55
CA TYR A 23 7.23 6.73 4.68
C TYR A 23 8.53 6.40 5.40
N SER A 24 8.48 5.56 6.43
CA SER A 24 9.68 5.18 7.17
C SER A 24 10.70 4.46 6.31
N GLN A 25 10.25 3.78 5.27
CA GLN A 25 11.09 3.10 4.28
C GLN A 25 11.42 3.97 3.08
N LYS A 26 10.97 5.24 3.09
CA LYS A 26 11.28 6.25 2.06
C LYS A 26 10.76 5.90 0.68
N LEU A 27 9.62 5.22 0.61
CA LEU A 27 8.98 4.97 -0.66
C LEU A 27 8.44 6.28 -1.24
N GLN A 28 8.30 6.33 -2.55
CA GLN A 28 7.91 7.53 -3.30
C GLN A 28 6.65 7.27 -4.13
N ASP A 29 6.10 8.33 -4.69
CA ASP A 29 4.96 8.27 -5.61
C ASP A 29 3.82 7.46 -5.04
N VAL A 30 3.45 7.77 -3.80
CA VAL A 30 2.41 7.05 -3.07
C VAL A 30 1.06 7.59 -3.47
N VAL A 31 0.17 6.70 -3.93
CA VAL A 31 -1.23 7.03 -4.15
C VAL A 31 -2.08 6.02 -3.41
N ILE A 32 -3.21 6.48 -2.90
CA ILE A 32 -4.15 5.63 -2.18
C ILE A 32 -5.53 5.84 -2.76
N TYR A 33 -6.16 4.73 -3.12
CA TYR A 33 -7.53 4.73 -3.61
C TYR A 33 -8.45 4.10 -2.56
N LYS A 34 -9.67 4.59 -2.51
CA LYS A 34 -10.74 3.93 -1.78
C LYS A 34 -11.32 2.86 -2.70
N GLY A 35 -11.41 1.62 -2.22
CA GLY A 35 -12.00 0.54 -2.99
C GLY A 35 -13.49 0.77 -3.22
N ASN A 36 -13.99 0.29 -4.34
CA ASN A 36 -15.41 0.35 -4.66
C ASN A 36 -16.06 -1.01 -4.36
N ASN A 37 -17.36 -1.11 -4.62
CA ASN A 37 -18.14 -2.31 -4.28
C ASN A 37 -17.71 -3.56 -5.05
N SER A 38 -16.99 -3.40 -6.16
CA SER A 38 -16.54 -4.55 -6.95
C SER A 38 -15.18 -5.08 -6.51
N LEU A 39 -14.53 -4.43 -5.53
CA LEU A 39 -13.22 -4.84 -5.03
C LEU A 39 -13.33 -5.43 -3.65
N ALA A 40 -12.49 -6.44 -3.37
CA ALA A 40 -12.42 -7.08 -2.07
C ALA A 40 -11.71 -6.20 -1.02
N TYR A 41 -11.07 -5.12 -1.44
CA TYR A 41 -10.24 -4.30 -0.57
C TYR A 41 -10.90 -2.96 -0.31
N LYS A 42 -10.80 -2.46 0.93
CA LYS A 42 -11.29 -1.12 1.26
C LYS A 42 -10.34 -0.04 0.77
N ASN A 43 -9.04 -0.34 0.74
CA ASN A 43 -8.05 0.62 0.25
C ASN A 43 -7.02 -0.08 -0.61
N ILE A 44 -6.54 0.62 -1.62
CA ILE A 44 -5.46 0.18 -2.48
C ILE A 44 -4.35 1.23 -2.41
N ILE A 45 -3.13 0.81 -2.08
CA ILE A 45 -1.97 1.68 -2.02
C ILE A 45 -1.03 1.29 -3.15
N ILE A 46 -0.56 2.28 -3.90
CA ILE A 46 0.47 2.08 -4.93
C ILE A 46 1.65 2.98 -4.55
N SER A 47 2.84 2.41 -4.58
CA SER A 47 4.05 3.14 -4.20
C SER A 47 5.24 2.63 -4.98
N THR A 48 6.34 3.39 -4.92
CA THR A 48 7.57 3.07 -5.62
C THR A 48 8.74 2.99 -4.65
N ALA A 49 9.53 1.95 -4.76
CA ALA A 49 10.74 1.75 -3.99
C ALA A 49 11.97 1.82 -4.89
N ASN A 50 13.08 2.30 -4.34
CA ASN A 50 14.35 2.37 -5.07
C ASN A 50 15.16 1.08 -4.95
N SER A 51 14.81 0.18 -4.05
CA SER A 51 15.56 -1.04 -3.81
C SER A 51 14.67 -2.12 -3.20
N ASN A 52 15.11 -3.37 -3.34
CA ASN A 52 14.46 -4.49 -2.66
C ASN A 52 14.58 -4.39 -1.15
N THR A 53 15.63 -3.76 -0.65
CA THR A 53 15.78 -3.52 0.79
C THR A 53 14.63 -2.68 1.34
N GLN A 54 14.22 -1.63 0.61
CA GLN A 54 13.07 -0.83 1.01
C GLN A 54 11.78 -1.64 0.97
N MET A 55 11.57 -2.41 -0.09
CA MET A 55 10.39 -3.28 -0.20
C MET A 55 10.31 -4.27 0.96
N ASN A 56 11.42 -4.95 1.22
CA ASN A 56 11.49 -5.94 2.29
C ASN A 56 11.32 -5.30 3.67
N GLY A 57 11.80 -4.07 3.83
CA GLY A 57 11.60 -3.30 5.05
C GLY A 57 10.14 -3.03 5.36
N VAL A 58 9.34 -2.73 4.33
CA VAL A 58 7.90 -2.55 4.50
C VAL A 58 7.26 -3.85 4.99
N VAL A 59 7.57 -4.97 4.34
CA VAL A 59 7.01 -6.28 4.72
C VAL A 59 7.39 -6.62 6.16
N LYS A 60 8.65 -6.41 6.54
CA LYS A 60 9.11 -6.72 7.89
C LYS A 60 8.36 -5.89 8.93
N LYS A 61 8.23 -4.60 8.70
CA LYS A 61 7.54 -3.73 9.65
C LYS A 61 6.06 -4.06 9.77
N ILE A 62 5.41 -4.39 8.67
CA ILE A 62 4.01 -4.84 8.71
C ILE A 62 3.90 -6.13 9.52
N THR A 63 4.80 -7.09 9.26
CA THR A 63 4.82 -8.35 9.99
C THR A 63 4.97 -8.12 11.48
N ASP A 64 5.85 -7.20 11.87
CA ASP A 64 6.14 -6.93 13.28
C ASP A 64 4.93 -6.37 14.04
N ILE A 65 4.05 -5.61 13.38
CA ILE A 65 2.89 -5.01 14.04
C ILE A 65 1.66 -5.91 14.06
N LEU A 66 1.65 -6.98 13.28
CA LEU A 66 0.49 -7.88 13.20
C LEU A 66 0.51 -8.89 14.33
N LYS A 67 -0.61 -9.01 15.04
CA LYS A 67 -0.81 -10.07 16.03
C LYS A 67 -1.10 -11.39 15.34
N ASP A 68 -1.92 -11.35 14.29
CA ASP A 68 -2.29 -12.52 13.50
C ASP A 68 -1.61 -12.45 12.14
N LYS A 69 -0.55 -13.23 11.98
CA LYS A 69 0.23 -13.26 10.74
C LYS A 69 -0.54 -13.87 9.57
N SER A 70 -1.63 -14.58 9.84
CA SER A 70 -2.44 -15.19 8.78
C SER A 70 -3.18 -14.14 7.95
N SER A 71 -3.29 -12.91 8.45
CA SER A 71 -3.91 -11.81 7.70
C SER A 71 -2.99 -11.18 6.68
N LEU A 72 -1.73 -11.64 6.58
CA LEU A 72 -0.73 -11.11 5.68
C LEU A 72 -0.42 -12.11 4.57
N ASN A 73 -0.52 -11.67 3.32
CA ASN A 73 -0.12 -12.44 2.16
C ASN A 73 0.79 -11.59 1.29
N VAL A 74 1.96 -12.14 0.92
CA VAL A 74 2.97 -11.42 0.17
C VAL A 74 3.33 -12.21 -1.08
N GLU A 75 3.30 -11.55 -2.23
CA GLU A 75 3.70 -12.12 -3.51
C GLU A 75 4.72 -11.22 -4.19
N GLY A 76 5.57 -11.80 -5.02
CA GLY A 76 6.57 -11.05 -5.78
C GLY A 76 7.77 -10.59 -4.99
N LYS A 77 8.10 -11.28 -3.90
CA LYS A 77 9.27 -10.94 -3.10
C LYS A 77 10.53 -10.99 -3.96
N ASP A 78 11.39 -9.99 -3.81
CA ASP A 78 12.64 -9.82 -4.56
C ASP A 78 12.44 -9.63 -6.07
N SER A 79 11.24 -9.21 -6.48
CA SER A 79 10.95 -8.87 -7.86
C SER A 79 10.74 -7.37 -8.00
N SER A 80 10.42 -6.93 -9.22
CA SER A 80 10.16 -5.52 -9.52
C SER A 80 8.76 -5.07 -9.11
N TRP A 81 7.90 -5.99 -8.68
CA TRP A 81 6.52 -5.71 -8.29
C TRP A 81 6.18 -6.60 -7.09
N LEU A 82 6.15 -5.98 -5.93
CA LEU A 82 5.76 -6.64 -4.68
C LEU A 82 4.29 -6.36 -4.41
N LEU A 83 3.54 -7.40 -4.09
CA LEU A 83 2.13 -7.29 -3.77
C LEU A 83 1.93 -7.75 -2.32
N VAL A 84 1.33 -6.89 -1.51
CA VAL A 84 1.08 -7.18 -0.10
C VAL A 84 -0.41 -7.05 0.17
N GLU A 85 -1.02 -8.14 0.61
CA GLU A 85 -2.39 -8.11 1.11
C GLU A 85 -2.34 -8.16 2.63
N VAL A 86 -2.88 -7.16 3.28
CA VAL A 86 -2.94 -7.13 4.74
C VAL A 86 -4.32 -6.65 5.16
N LYS A 87 -5.07 -7.55 5.81
CA LYS A 87 -6.47 -7.31 6.14
C LYS A 87 -7.24 -6.95 4.87
N ASP A 88 -7.89 -5.79 4.86
CA ASP A 88 -8.66 -5.31 3.71
C ASP A 88 -7.91 -4.24 2.89
N VAL A 89 -6.58 -4.22 3.00
CA VAL A 89 -5.73 -3.29 2.25
C VAL A 89 -4.84 -4.06 1.29
N LEU A 90 -4.78 -3.60 0.06
CA LEU A 90 -3.87 -4.13 -0.96
C LEU A 90 -2.79 -3.10 -1.23
N ILE A 91 -1.53 -3.50 -1.12
CA ILE A 91 -0.38 -2.62 -1.35
C ILE A 91 0.42 -3.14 -2.54
N HIS A 92 0.57 -2.28 -3.55
CA HIS A 92 1.47 -2.51 -4.67
C HIS A 92 2.74 -1.70 -4.45
N ILE A 93 3.90 -2.34 -4.52
CA ILE A 93 5.18 -1.64 -4.45
C ILE A 93 5.99 -2.02 -5.69
N PHE A 94 6.31 -1.04 -6.51
CA PHE A 94 7.08 -1.21 -7.74
C PHE A 94 8.47 -0.62 -7.57
N ASN A 95 9.43 -1.12 -8.38
CA ASN A 95 10.63 -0.33 -8.61
C ASN A 95 10.31 0.79 -9.63
N ASN A 96 11.25 1.70 -9.87
CA ASN A 96 11.00 2.86 -10.73
C ASN A 96 10.57 2.47 -12.15
N ASP A 97 11.26 1.51 -12.74
CA ASP A 97 11.00 1.12 -14.13
C ASP A 97 9.62 0.46 -14.26
N SER A 98 9.26 -0.41 -13.31
CA SER A 98 7.98 -1.10 -13.34
C SER A 98 6.82 -0.16 -13.09
N ARG A 99 6.99 0.88 -12.26
CA ARG A 99 5.94 1.86 -12.01
C ARG A 99 5.50 2.55 -13.30
N GLU A 100 6.47 2.91 -14.15
CA GLU A 100 6.17 3.53 -15.44
C GLU A 100 5.56 2.53 -16.42
N PHE A 101 6.05 1.29 -16.39
CA PHE A 101 5.61 0.26 -17.32
C PHE A 101 4.19 -0.20 -17.04
N TYR A 102 3.86 -0.43 -15.76
CA TYR A 102 2.55 -0.89 -15.33
C TYR A 102 1.76 0.30 -14.80
N ASN A 103 0.84 0.80 -15.61
CA ASN A 103 0.03 1.95 -15.21
C ASN A 103 -1.21 1.46 -14.46
N LEU A 104 -1.04 1.12 -13.18
CA LEU A 104 -2.13 0.62 -12.35
C LEU A 104 -3.20 1.67 -12.08
N GLU A 105 -2.85 2.94 -12.19
CA GLU A 105 -3.82 4.01 -12.04
C GLU A 105 -4.96 3.87 -13.04
N ASP A 106 -4.69 3.31 -14.21
CA ASP A 106 -5.74 3.05 -15.19
C ASP A 106 -6.69 1.93 -14.75
N ILE A 107 -6.19 0.96 -13.97
CA ILE A 107 -7.03 -0.13 -13.46
C ILE A 107 -8.00 0.39 -12.41
N TYR A 108 -7.55 1.36 -11.61
CA TYR A 108 -8.35 1.91 -10.52
C TYR A 108 -8.99 3.25 -10.87
N PHE A 109 -9.21 3.51 -12.17
CA PHE A 109 -9.72 4.81 -12.62
C PHE A 109 -11.09 5.14 -12.03
N ASP A 110 -11.90 4.14 -11.72
CA ASP A 110 -13.24 4.33 -11.14
C ASP A 110 -13.23 4.33 -9.61
N CYS A 111 -12.06 4.23 -9.01
CA CYS A 111 -11.93 4.33 -7.56
C CYS A 111 -11.62 5.77 -7.16
N GLU A 112 -12.08 6.16 -5.99
CA GLU A 112 -11.80 7.49 -5.47
C GLU A 112 -10.35 7.60 -5.02
N LEU A 113 -9.62 8.57 -5.56
CA LEU A 113 -8.27 8.90 -5.11
C LEU A 113 -8.39 9.71 -3.82
N ILE A 114 -7.90 9.17 -2.72
CA ILE A 114 -8.01 9.83 -1.42
C ILE A 114 -6.69 10.36 -0.88
N TYR A 115 -5.56 10.04 -1.52
CA TYR A 115 -4.26 10.50 -1.06
C TYR A 115 -3.24 10.38 -2.18
N GLN A 116 -2.38 11.40 -2.29
CA GLN A 116 -1.28 11.38 -3.25
C GLN A 116 -0.08 12.11 -2.66
N TYR A 117 1.10 11.52 -2.81
CA TYR A 117 2.34 12.06 -2.29
C TYR A 117 3.47 11.74 -3.26
N GLY A 118 4.18 12.76 -3.67
CA GLY A 118 5.36 12.62 -4.54
C GLY A 118 6.57 12.15 -3.77
#